data_e1aedb01b5a95a62faf462277f216abd
#
_entry.id   e1aedb01b5a95a62faf462277f216abd
#
_cell.length_a   1.000
_cell.length_b   1.000
_cell.length_c   1.000
_cell.angle_alpha   90.00
_cell.angle_beta   90.00
_cell.angle_gamma   90.00
#
_symmetry.space_group_name_H-M   'P 1'
#
loop_
_entity.id
_entity.type
_entity.pdbx_description
1 polymer ?
#
loop_
_entity_poly.entity_id
_entity_poly.type
_entity_poly.pdbx_seq_one_letter_code
_entity_poly.pdbx_strand_id
1 'polypeptide(L)'
;MKRILPLLLLCAAAHAAEPARPATTNAPALAAIDSPEWVAKLPAATNATQLFVVAGIGMDKTTAFVSMHEKGADGSWKQILSTPGFVGKNGLCADADHREGCAQTPIGVYRFNKAFGIAPDPGCAIPYVQVDGNAWWSGDPDRQYNQMVDIRDVPDLVLDDSEHIVDYDYQYQYCLNIGFNEDGTPGRGSAIFLHCFGPQKPWTGGCVAVPKDVMLRVMRSVRADCVVVIDTFERLGASW
;
A
#
# COMPACT_ATOMS: atom_id res chain seq x y z
N MET A 1 -41.47 47.21 -47.80
CA MET A 1 -41.16 46.93 -46.40
C MET A 1 -40.00 45.97 -46.40
N LYS A 2 -38.77 46.48 -46.18
CA LYS A 2 -37.52 45.67 -46.14
C LYS A 2 -37.24 45.26 -44.69
N ARG A 3 -37.22 43.94 -44.40
CA ARG A 3 -36.84 43.39 -43.07
C ARG A 3 -35.34 43.26 -43.04
N ILE A 4 -34.72 43.94 -42.09
CA ILE A 4 -33.28 43.84 -41.77
C ILE A 4 -33.13 42.75 -40.70
N LEU A 5 -32.32 41.71 -41.01
CA LEU A 5 -31.98 40.64 -40.10
C LEU A 5 -30.68 41.03 -39.37
N PRO A 6 -30.60 40.96 -38.03
CA PRO A 6 -29.34 41.24 -37.36
C PRO A 6 -28.41 40.03 -37.41
N LEU A 7 -27.17 40.29 -37.81
CA LEU A 7 -26.06 39.35 -37.83
C LEU A 7 -25.52 39.18 -36.39
N LEU A 8 -25.74 38.04 -35.77
CA LEU A 8 -25.11 37.70 -34.49
C LEU A 8 -23.65 37.27 -34.74
N LEU A 9 -22.71 38.09 -34.26
CA LEU A 9 -21.31 37.77 -34.23
C LEU A 9 -21.06 36.84 -33.02
N LEU A 10 -20.77 35.55 -33.26
CA LEU A 10 -20.33 34.63 -32.24
C LEU A 10 -18.82 34.82 -32.01
N CYS A 11 -18.43 35.47 -30.91
CA CYS A 11 -17.05 35.47 -30.46
C CYS A 11 -16.71 34.12 -29.82
N ALA A 12 -16.00 33.27 -30.52
CA ALA A 12 -15.38 32.07 -29.93
C ALA A 12 -14.15 32.50 -29.14
N ALA A 13 -14.26 32.49 -27.81
CA ALA A 13 -13.10 32.63 -26.94
C ALA A 13 -12.29 31.31 -26.96
N ALA A 14 -11.16 31.33 -27.63
CA ALA A 14 -10.20 30.24 -27.53
C ALA A 14 -9.57 30.23 -26.13
N HIS A 15 -9.94 29.26 -25.29
CA HIS A 15 -9.22 28.99 -24.06
C HIS A 15 -7.90 28.30 -24.43
N ALA A 16 -6.80 29.07 -24.35
CA ALA A 16 -5.46 28.49 -24.41
C ALA A 16 -5.27 27.61 -23.15
N ALA A 17 -5.08 26.31 -23.36
CA ALA A 17 -4.69 25.41 -22.29
C ALA A 17 -3.31 25.83 -21.75
N GLU A 18 -3.25 26.15 -20.47
CA GLU A 18 -2.01 26.43 -19.77
C GLU A 18 -1.13 25.17 -19.81
N PRO A 19 0.18 25.26 -20.15
CA PRO A 19 1.03 24.07 -20.16
C PRO A 19 1.18 23.54 -18.74
N ALA A 20 0.89 22.25 -18.55
CA ALA A 20 1.07 21.55 -17.29
C ALA A 20 2.52 21.75 -16.80
N ARG A 21 2.66 22.38 -15.65
CA ARG A 21 3.93 22.57 -14.96
C ARG A 21 4.49 21.20 -14.58
N PRO A 22 5.72 20.83 -14.97
CA PRO A 22 6.31 19.57 -14.53
C PRO A 22 6.45 19.59 -13.01
N ALA A 23 5.83 18.62 -12.35
CA ALA A 23 5.97 18.42 -10.90
C ALA A 23 7.34 17.80 -10.61
N THR A 24 8.38 18.62 -10.57
CA THR A 24 9.67 18.25 -10.01
C THR A 24 9.71 18.70 -8.56
N THR A 25 9.11 17.93 -7.67
CA THR A 25 9.49 17.96 -6.25
C THR A 25 10.44 16.81 -5.98
N ASN A 26 11.71 17.01 -6.31
CA ASN A 26 12.79 16.26 -5.67
C ASN A 26 12.83 16.70 -4.19
N ALA A 27 11.99 16.11 -3.35
CA ALA A 27 12.27 16.11 -1.92
C ALA A 27 13.65 15.45 -1.76
N PRO A 28 14.61 16.07 -1.05
CA PRO A 28 15.91 15.47 -0.85
C PRO A 28 15.71 14.08 -0.23
N ALA A 29 16.31 13.06 -0.84
CA ALA A 29 16.36 11.74 -0.22
C ALA A 29 16.97 11.95 1.16
N LEU A 30 16.23 11.61 2.23
CA LEU A 30 16.81 11.59 3.57
C LEU A 30 18.04 10.69 3.48
N ALA A 31 19.20 11.20 3.95
CA ALA A 31 20.41 10.40 3.98
C ALA A 31 20.12 9.12 4.79
N ALA A 32 20.53 7.97 4.27
CA ALA A 32 20.41 6.72 5.00
C ALA A 32 21.23 6.84 6.29
N ILE A 33 20.62 6.44 7.41
CA ILE A 33 21.25 6.41 8.72
C ILE A 33 21.50 4.95 9.14
N ASP A 34 22.35 4.73 10.12
CA ASP A 34 22.51 3.39 10.69
C ASP A 34 21.16 2.89 11.24
N SER A 35 20.79 1.65 10.91
CA SER A 35 19.64 1.03 11.50
C SER A 35 19.83 0.80 12.99
N PRO A 36 18.76 0.90 13.81
CA PRO A 36 18.84 0.46 15.20
C PRO A 36 19.33 -0.99 15.31
N GLU A 37 20.10 -1.30 16.35
CA GLU A 37 20.71 -2.62 16.53
C GLU A 37 19.72 -3.78 16.52
N TRP A 38 18.50 -3.57 16.99
CA TRP A 38 17.47 -4.62 17.01
C TRP A 38 17.09 -5.12 15.61
N VAL A 39 17.24 -4.30 14.56
CA VAL A 39 16.97 -4.69 13.17
C VAL A 39 17.86 -5.85 12.73
N ALA A 40 19.15 -5.79 13.02
CA ALA A 40 20.10 -6.85 12.70
C ALA A 40 19.85 -8.16 13.49
N LYS A 41 19.12 -8.06 14.62
CA LYS A 41 18.78 -9.20 15.49
C LYS A 41 17.48 -9.89 15.09
N LEU A 42 16.70 -9.33 14.15
CA LEU A 42 15.49 -9.97 13.64
C LEU A 42 15.86 -11.29 12.96
N PRO A 43 15.14 -12.40 13.21
CA PRO A 43 15.37 -13.66 12.50
C PRO A 43 15.35 -13.49 10.97
N ALA A 44 14.44 -12.63 10.46
CA ALA A 44 14.32 -12.30 9.05
C ALA A 44 15.58 -11.63 8.47
N ALA A 45 16.36 -10.90 9.27
CA ALA A 45 17.56 -10.20 8.84
C ALA A 45 18.71 -11.13 8.43
N THR A 46 18.67 -12.40 8.84
CA THR A 46 19.70 -13.39 8.53
C THR A 46 19.89 -13.56 7.03
N ASN A 47 18.77 -13.73 6.29
CA ASN A 47 18.77 -14.03 4.86
C ASN A 47 18.21 -12.89 4.01
N ALA A 48 17.71 -11.80 4.61
CA ALA A 48 17.18 -10.66 3.89
C ALA A 48 18.31 -9.70 3.48
N THR A 49 18.10 -9.02 2.37
CA THR A 49 18.92 -7.90 1.93
C THR A 49 18.16 -6.57 2.04
N GLN A 50 16.83 -6.65 2.17
CA GLN A 50 15.94 -5.51 2.43
C GLN A 50 14.81 -5.92 3.37
N LEU A 51 14.50 -5.06 4.34
CA LEU A 51 13.42 -5.27 5.30
C LEU A 51 12.46 -4.08 5.26
N PHE A 52 11.17 -4.40 5.30
CA PHE A 52 10.09 -3.46 5.57
C PHE A 52 9.47 -3.86 6.90
N VAL A 53 9.61 -3.04 7.93
CA VAL A 53 9.19 -3.38 9.30
C VAL A 53 8.01 -2.54 9.71
N VAL A 54 6.97 -3.20 10.23
CA VAL A 54 5.77 -2.59 10.84
C VAL A 54 5.77 -2.93 12.31
N ALA A 55 6.17 -1.98 13.14
CA ALA A 55 6.26 -2.11 14.59
C ALA A 55 5.03 -1.48 15.25
N GLY A 56 3.98 -2.26 15.52
CA GLY A 56 2.77 -1.80 16.22
C GLY A 56 3.09 -1.41 17.66
N ILE A 57 2.53 -0.31 18.15
CA ILE A 57 2.78 0.16 19.53
C ILE A 57 2.08 -0.68 20.60
N GLY A 58 1.26 -1.65 20.21
CA GLY A 58 0.57 -2.62 21.05
C GLY A 58 -0.39 -3.46 20.26
N MET A 59 -0.81 -4.59 20.81
CA MET A 59 -1.72 -5.54 20.14
C MET A 59 -3.09 -4.94 19.84
N ASP A 60 -3.56 -4.03 20.70
CA ASP A 60 -4.87 -3.36 20.64
C ASP A 60 -4.83 -1.94 20.11
N LYS A 61 -3.69 -1.52 19.55
CA LYS A 61 -3.45 -0.16 19.06
C LYS A 61 -3.47 -0.09 17.54
N THR A 62 -3.94 1.03 17.03
CA THR A 62 -4.04 1.29 15.59
C THR A 62 -2.81 1.96 15.00
N THR A 63 -1.87 2.39 15.84
CA THR A 63 -0.66 3.10 15.43
C THR A 63 0.53 2.15 15.35
N ALA A 64 1.38 2.34 14.36
CA ALA A 64 2.65 1.64 14.21
C ALA A 64 3.76 2.61 13.80
N PHE A 65 5.00 2.19 14.03
CA PHE A 65 6.18 2.72 13.34
C PHE A 65 6.49 1.85 12.16
N VAL A 66 6.60 2.47 11.00
CA VAL A 66 6.94 1.79 9.76
C VAL A 66 8.34 2.24 9.34
N SER A 67 9.21 1.29 9.04
CA SER A 67 10.58 1.58 8.60
C SER A 67 11.04 0.64 7.49
N MET A 68 11.99 1.10 6.69
CA MET A 68 12.59 0.32 5.63
C MET A 68 14.11 0.35 5.76
N HIS A 69 14.71 -0.82 5.63
CA HIS A 69 16.13 -1.02 5.87
C HIS A 69 16.78 -1.79 4.73
N GLU A 70 18.03 -1.45 4.43
CA GLU A 70 18.84 -2.13 3.43
C GLU A 70 20.15 -2.63 4.05
N LYS A 71 20.55 -3.82 3.64
CA LYS A 71 21.82 -4.41 4.04
C LYS A 71 22.91 -4.00 3.06
N GLY A 72 23.93 -3.34 3.57
CA GLY A 72 25.12 -2.98 2.80
C GLY A 72 25.97 -4.18 2.45
N ALA A 73 26.91 -3.99 1.53
CA ALA A 73 27.87 -5.03 1.13
C ALA A 73 28.78 -5.47 2.29
N ASP A 74 28.98 -4.60 3.28
CA ASP A 74 29.72 -4.85 4.51
C ASP A 74 28.89 -5.59 5.58
N GLY A 75 27.61 -5.91 5.27
CA GLY A 75 26.68 -6.56 6.18
C GLY A 75 25.99 -5.62 7.17
N SER A 76 26.34 -4.33 7.18
CA SER A 76 25.66 -3.33 8.00
C SER A 76 24.25 -3.03 7.49
N TRP A 77 23.32 -2.72 8.41
CA TRP A 77 21.96 -2.31 8.04
C TRP A 77 21.83 -0.79 8.09
N LYS A 78 21.24 -0.23 7.04
CA LYS A 78 20.94 1.21 6.92
C LYS A 78 19.42 1.41 6.85
N GLN A 79 18.91 2.32 7.67
CA GLN A 79 17.53 2.77 7.58
C GLN A 79 17.41 3.82 6.48
N ILE A 80 16.63 3.51 5.46
CA ILE A 80 16.40 4.38 4.29
C ILE A 80 15.10 5.16 4.40
N LEU A 81 14.21 4.74 5.32
CA LEU A 81 12.91 5.34 5.55
C LEU A 81 12.40 5.01 6.95
N SER A 82 11.71 5.97 7.58
CA SER A 82 10.83 5.70 8.73
C SER A 82 9.69 6.71 8.76
N THR A 83 8.54 6.27 9.28
CA THR A 83 7.32 7.09 9.38
C THR A 83 6.36 6.50 10.42
N PRO A 84 5.54 7.31 11.08
CA PRO A 84 4.32 6.79 11.69
C PRO A 84 3.40 6.16 10.64
N GLY A 85 2.66 5.14 11.04
CA GLY A 85 1.69 4.46 10.21
C GLY A 85 0.48 4.00 11.00
N PHE A 86 -0.53 3.49 10.30
CA PHE A 86 -1.71 2.91 10.91
C PHE A 86 -1.85 1.43 10.50
N VAL A 87 -2.42 0.65 11.40
CA VAL A 87 -2.77 -0.75 11.23
C VAL A 87 -4.28 -0.94 11.46
N GLY A 88 -4.73 -2.16 11.56
CA GLY A 88 -6.13 -2.51 11.71
C GLY A 88 -6.84 -1.76 12.84
N LYS A 89 -8.13 -1.46 12.65
CA LYS A 89 -9.02 -0.82 13.65
C LYS A 89 -8.99 -1.54 15.01
N ASN A 90 -8.87 -2.86 14.97
CA ASN A 90 -8.80 -3.71 16.15
C ASN A 90 -7.34 -4.12 16.47
N GLY A 91 -6.35 -3.37 15.99
CA GLY A 91 -4.94 -3.59 16.25
C GLY A 91 -4.34 -4.75 15.43
N LEU A 92 -3.51 -5.55 16.07
CA LEU A 92 -2.81 -6.70 15.49
C LEU A 92 -3.41 -8.01 16.02
N CYS A 93 -3.21 -9.11 15.28
CA CYS A 93 -3.48 -10.46 15.76
C CYS A 93 -2.40 -11.44 15.29
N ALA A 94 -2.30 -12.59 15.93
CA ALA A 94 -1.48 -13.66 15.41
C ALA A 94 -1.98 -14.10 14.02
N ASP A 95 -1.07 -14.47 13.11
CA ASP A 95 -1.41 -14.91 11.75
C ASP A 95 -2.45 -16.04 11.74
N ALA A 96 -2.30 -17.02 12.63
CA ALA A 96 -3.23 -18.15 12.73
C ALA A 96 -4.63 -17.76 13.24
N ASP A 97 -4.75 -16.64 13.94
CA ASP A 97 -6.01 -16.16 14.52
C ASP A 97 -6.74 -15.16 13.62
N HIS A 98 -6.07 -14.71 12.55
CA HIS A 98 -6.69 -13.77 11.60
C HIS A 98 -7.88 -14.40 10.88
N ARG A 99 -8.94 -13.62 10.67
CA ARG A 99 -10.18 -14.03 9.98
C ARG A 99 -10.66 -12.88 9.12
N GLU A 100 -11.41 -13.23 8.08
CA GLU A 100 -12.08 -12.24 7.24
C GLU A 100 -12.92 -11.28 8.09
N GLY A 101 -12.83 -9.99 7.81
CA GLY A 101 -13.58 -8.95 8.51
C GLY A 101 -13.18 -8.68 9.98
N CYS A 102 -12.11 -9.29 10.49
CA CYS A 102 -11.67 -9.07 11.88
C CYS A 102 -11.14 -7.66 12.14
N ALA A 103 -10.81 -6.91 11.07
CA ALA A 103 -10.23 -5.57 11.11
C ALA A 103 -8.92 -5.49 11.94
N GLN A 104 -8.14 -6.56 11.93
CA GLN A 104 -6.82 -6.64 12.55
C GLN A 104 -5.74 -6.83 11.48
N THR A 105 -4.53 -6.35 11.73
CA THR A 105 -3.38 -6.60 10.85
C THR A 105 -2.65 -7.86 11.34
N PRO A 106 -2.40 -8.86 10.47
CA PRO A 106 -1.76 -10.10 10.87
C PRO A 106 -0.28 -9.89 11.19
N ILE A 107 0.17 -10.42 12.33
CA ILE A 107 1.57 -10.52 12.71
C ILE A 107 2.23 -11.64 11.91
N GLY A 108 3.41 -11.38 11.36
CA GLY A 108 4.14 -12.41 10.62
C GLY A 108 5.31 -11.87 9.83
N VAL A 109 5.85 -12.76 8.99
CA VAL A 109 6.92 -12.48 8.05
C VAL A 109 6.41 -12.79 6.65
N TYR A 110 6.35 -11.77 5.81
CA TYR A 110 5.72 -11.81 4.50
C TYR A 110 6.68 -11.27 3.42
N ARG A 111 6.18 -11.15 2.19
CA ARG A 111 6.80 -10.44 1.07
C ARG A 111 5.76 -9.59 0.34
N PHE A 112 6.22 -8.56 -0.34
CA PHE A 112 5.37 -7.89 -1.31
C PHE A 112 5.34 -8.72 -2.60
N ASN A 113 4.16 -9.19 -3.00
CA ASN A 113 4.01 -10.06 -4.17
C ASN A 113 3.30 -9.38 -5.36
N LYS A 114 2.70 -8.19 -5.16
CA LYS A 114 2.05 -7.43 -6.22
C LYS A 114 2.09 -5.93 -5.90
N ALA A 115 2.43 -5.12 -6.91
CA ALA A 115 2.30 -3.67 -6.86
C ALA A 115 1.16 -3.23 -7.78
N PHE A 116 0.29 -2.35 -7.29
CA PHE A 116 -0.83 -1.85 -8.08
C PHE A 116 -1.31 -0.50 -7.56
N GLY A 117 -2.23 0.13 -8.30
CA GLY A 117 -2.90 1.35 -7.86
C GLY A 117 -3.69 2.03 -8.95
N ILE A 118 -4.51 3.00 -8.55
CA ILE A 118 -5.36 3.80 -9.43
C ILE A 118 -4.49 4.80 -10.21
N ALA A 119 -3.49 5.38 -9.57
CA ALA A 119 -2.58 6.32 -10.20
C ALA A 119 -1.61 5.63 -11.17
N PRO A 120 -1.04 6.36 -12.12
CA PRO A 120 0.02 5.84 -13.00
C PRO A 120 1.22 5.33 -12.21
N ASP A 121 1.97 4.38 -12.81
CA ASP A 121 3.19 3.85 -12.22
C ASP A 121 4.13 4.97 -11.75
N PRO A 122 4.48 5.01 -10.46
CA PRO A 122 5.36 6.05 -9.92
C PRO A 122 6.85 5.80 -10.20
N GLY A 123 7.19 4.84 -11.04
CA GLY A 123 8.52 4.25 -11.20
C GLY A 123 8.74 3.16 -10.15
N CYS A 124 7.78 2.24 -9.99
CA CYS A 124 7.88 1.14 -9.06
C CYS A 124 9.03 0.21 -9.43
N ALA A 125 9.80 -0.24 -8.44
CA ALA A 125 10.94 -1.11 -8.68
C ALA A 125 10.56 -2.59 -8.92
N ILE A 126 9.30 -2.94 -8.65
CA ILE A 126 8.70 -4.25 -9.00
C ILE A 126 7.56 -4.02 -10.00
N PRO A 127 7.14 -5.06 -10.77
CA PRO A 127 6.09 -4.90 -11.77
C PRO A 127 4.81 -4.29 -11.18
N TYR A 128 4.33 -3.21 -11.81
CA TYR A 128 3.18 -2.44 -11.36
C TYR A 128 1.98 -2.63 -12.29
N VAL A 129 0.79 -2.76 -11.70
CA VAL A 129 -0.49 -2.81 -12.43
C VAL A 129 -1.27 -1.53 -12.13
N GLN A 130 -1.42 -0.66 -13.14
CA GLN A 130 -2.40 0.41 -13.04
C GLN A 130 -3.79 -0.19 -13.22
N VAL A 131 -4.65 -0.04 -12.23
CA VAL A 131 -6.01 -0.59 -12.23
C VAL A 131 -7.01 0.35 -12.88
N ASP A 132 -8.07 -0.22 -13.42
CA ASP A 132 -9.25 0.48 -13.95
C ASP A 132 -10.53 0.03 -13.22
N GLY A 133 -11.69 0.51 -13.67
CA GLY A 133 -12.99 0.19 -13.09
C GLY A 133 -13.42 -1.29 -13.19
N ASN A 134 -12.63 -2.15 -13.83
CA ASN A 134 -12.90 -3.58 -13.90
C ASN A 134 -12.09 -4.38 -12.86
N ALA A 135 -11.16 -3.73 -12.15
CA ALA A 135 -10.29 -4.40 -11.20
C ALA A 135 -10.95 -4.54 -9.83
N TRP A 136 -11.02 -5.77 -9.34
CA TRP A 136 -11.54 -6.14 -8.04
C TRP A 136 -10.52 -6.96 -7.26
N TRP A 137 -10.55 -6.87 -5.93
CA TRP A 137 -9.87 -7.82 -5.06
C TRP A 137 -10.89 -8.79 -4.50
N SER A 138 -10.81 -10.06 -4.88
CA SER A 138 -11.82 -11.06 -4.53
C SER A 138 -11.76 -11.43 -3.05
N GLY A 139 -12.87 -11.26 -2.35
CA GLY A 139 -13.17 -11.87 -1.06
C GLY A 139 -14.19 -13.02 -1.19
N ASP A 140 -14.57 -13.36 -2.42
CA ASP A 140 -15.47 -14.46 -2.74
C ASP A 140 -14.81 -15.81 -2.44
N PRO A 141 -15.32 -16.61 -1.49
CA PRO A 141 -14.69 -17.85 -1.08
C PRO A 141 -14.62 -18.91 -2.18
N ASP A 142 -15.48 -18.80 -3.21
CA ASP A 142 -15.59 -19.76 -4.27
C ASP A 142 -14.87 -19.31 -5.58
N ARG A 143 -14.34 -18.05 -5.61
CA ARG A 143 -13.78 -17.45 -6.84
C ARG A 143 -12.52 -16.67 -6.58
N GLN A 144 -11.36 -17.31 -6.76
CA GLN A 144 -10.04 -16.67 -6.68
C GLN A 144 -9.87 -15.80 -5.41
N TYR A 145 -10.31 -16.34 -4.26
CA TYR A 145 -10.22 -15.67 -2.98
C TYR A 145 -8.83 -15.10 -2.73
N ASN A 146 -8.78 -13.86 -2.21
CA ASN A 146 -7.57 -13.10 -1.93
C ASN A 146 -6.68 -12.84 -3.18
N GLN A 147 -7.30 -12.68 -4.34
CA GLN A 147 -6.59 -12.33 -5.58
C GLN A 147 -7.24 -11.13 -6.26
N MET A 148 -6.41 -10.39 -7.01
CA MET A 148 -6.92 -9.35 -7.91
C MET A 148 -7.47 -10.01 -9.18
N VAL A 149 -8.71 -9.69 -9.52
CA VAL A 149 -9.43 -10.20 -10.69
C VAL A 149 -9.95 -9.06 -11.56
N ASP A 150 -10.16 -9.35 -12.83
CA ASP A 150 -10.94 -8.52 -13.73
C ASP A 150 -12.38 -9.04 -13.76
N ILE A 151 -13.38 -8.20 -13.47
CA ILE A 151 -14.78 -8.62 -13.42
C ILE A 151 -15.29 -9.18 -14.75
N ARG A 152 -14.65 -8.83 -15.88
CA ARG A 152 -14.99 -9.36 -17.20
C ARG A 152 -14.60 -10.84 -17.34
N ASP A 153 -13.58 -11.28 -16.60
CA ASP A 153 -13.13 -12.68 -16.58
C ASP A 153 -13.84 -13.50 -15.50
N VAL A 154 -14.43 -12.82 -14.48
CA VAL A 154 -15.14 -13.43 -13.36
C VAL A 154 -16.52 -12.75 -13.19
N PRO A 155 -17.44 -12.84 -14.16
CA PRO A 155 -18.68 -12.06 -14.19
C PRO A 155 -19.68 -12.43 -13.08
N ASP A 156 -19.50 -13.56 -12.43
CA ASP A 156 -20.30 -14.07 -11.32
C ASP A 156 -19.62 -13.91 -9.94
N LEU A 157 -18.61 -13.03 -9.85
CA LEU A 157 -17.96 -12.66 -8.59
C LEU A 157 -19.00 -12.11 -7.60
N VAL A 158 -18.95 -12.53 -6.35
CA VAL A 158 -19.76 -11.98 -5.27
C VAL A 158 -19.18 -10.61 -4.88
N LEU A 159 -19.81 -9.55 -5.36
CA LEU A 159 -19.33 -8.17 -5.22
C LEU A 159 -19.37 -7.69 -3.77
N ASP A 160 -20.37 -8.11 -3.00
CA ASP A 160 -20.54 -7.70 -1.59
C ASP A 160 -19.40 -8.24 -0.69
N ASP A 161 -18.75 -9.32 -1.10
CA ASP A 161 -17.62 -9.92 -0.39
C ASP A 161 -16.26 -9.42 -0.93
N SER A 162 -16.27 -8.62 -2.00
CA SER A 162 -15.07 -8.23 -2.74
C SER A 162 -14.85 -6.72 -2.71
N GLU A 163 -13.60 -6.28 -2.84
CA GLU A 163 -13.27 -4.85 -2.89
C GLU A 163 -13.19 -4.37 -4.35
N HIS A 164 -14.07 -3.43 -4.73
CA HIS A 164 -13.90 -2.66 -5.96
C HIS A 164 -12.74 -1.66 -5.76
N ILE A 165 -11.59 -1.95 -6.34
CA ILE A 165 -10.33 -1.26 -6.00
C ILE A 165 -10.43 0.26 -6.23
N VAL A 166 -11.12 0.70 -7.29
CA VAL A 166 -11.24 2.13 -7.63
C VAL A 166 -12.15 2.93 -6.70
N ASP A 167 -12.97 2.28 -5.87
CA ASP A 167 -13.83 2.97 -4.88
C ASP A 167 -13.03 3.53 -3.69
N TYR A 168 -11.80 3.05 -3.50
CA TYR A 168 -10.85 3.56 -2.52
C TYR A 168 -9.91 4.60 -3.13
N ASP A 169 -10.47 5.59 -3.81
CA ASP A 169 -9.79 6.55 -4.69
C ASP A 169 -8.60 7.27 -4.05
N TYR A 170 -8.62 7.47 -2.74
CA TYR A 170 -7.53 8.09 -1.98
C TYR A 170 -6.53 7.06 -1.46
N GLN A 171 -7.02 5.99 -0.84
CA GLN A 171 -6.18 4.98 -0.19
C GLN A 171 -5.40 4.16 -1.21
N TYR A 172 -6.06 3.74 -2.28
CA TYR A 172 -5.49 2.83 -3.28
C TYR A 172 -4.90 3.55 -4.50
N GLN A 173 -4.48 4.82 -4.30
CA GLN A 173 -3.64 5.49 -5.30
C GLN A 173 -2.40 4.65 -5.63
N TYR A 174 -1.79 4.07 -4.58
CA TYR A 174 -0.63 3.19 -4.66
C TYR A 174 -0.74 2.11 -3.59
N CYS A 175 -0.56 0.86 -3.99
CA CYS A 175 -0.65 -0.31 -3.12
C CYS A 175 0.48 -1.31 -3.38
N LEU A 176 0.90 -1.97 -2.30
CA LEU A 176 1.69 -3.19 -2.34
C LEU A 176 0.92 -4.27 -1.57
N ASN A 177 0.60 -5.39 -2.23
CA ASN A 177 0.01 -6.52 -1.53
C ASN A 177 1.04 -7.15 -0.62
N ILE A 178 0.72 -7.21 0.68
CA ILE A 178 1.47 -7.99 1.65
C ILE A 178 1.02 -9.44 1.49
N GLY A 179 1.95 -10.34 1.19
CA GLY A 179 1.65 -11.74 0.88
C GLY A 179 1.13 -12.55 2.06
N PHE A 180 0.09 -12.04 2.70
CA PHE A 180 -0.69 -12.77 3.69
C PHE A 180 -1.70 -13.67 3.00
N ASN A 181 -1.87 -14.91 3.47
CA ASN A 181 -2.82 -15.86 2.93
C ASN A 181 -2.72 -16.03 1.40
N GLU A 182 -1.50 -16.18 0.88
CA GLU A 182 -1.23 -16.27 -0.57
C GLU A 182 -1.87 -17.51 -1.22
N ASP A 183 -2.09 -18.57 -0.45
CA ASP A 183 -2.80 -19.77 -0.89
C ASP A 183 -4.30 -19.56 -1.05
N GLY A 184 -4.82 -18.38 -0.68
CA GLY A 184 -6.21 -18.03 -0.85
C GLY A 184 -7.18 -18.90 -0.05
N THR A 185 -6.77 -19.32 1.16
CA THR A 185 -7.66 -20.10 2.05
C THR A 185 -8.86 -19.26 2.46
N PRO A 186 -10.11 -19.61 2.05
CA PRO A 186 -11.29 -18.82 2.33
C PRO A 186 -11.55 -18.61 3.82
N GLY A 187 -12.01 -17.40 4.19
CA GLY A 187 -12.34 -17.03 5.57
C GLY A 187 -11.13 -16.73 6.45
N ARG A 188 -9.91 -17.02 6.00
CA ARG A 188 -8.68 -16.69 6.73
C ARG A 188 -8.36 -15.20 6.69
N GLY A 189 -8.92 -14.49 5.72
CA GLY A 189 -8.73 -13.07 5.49
C GLY A 189 -8.11 -12.77 4.13
N SER A 190 -8.47 -11.63 3.59
CA SER A 190 -8.06 -11.14 2.27
C SER A 190 -7.63 -9.68 2.32
N ALA A 191 -7.09 -9.14 1.22
CA ALA A 191 -6.85 -7.72 1.00
C ALA A 191 -5.96 -7.06 2.08
N ILE A 192 -4.86 -7.67 2.47
CA ILE A 192 -3.89 -7.07 3.38
C ILE A 192 -2.82 -6.34 2.57
N PHE A 193 -2.94 -5.02 2.48
CA PHE A 193 -2.08 -4.15 1.68
C PHE A 193 -1.26 -3.18 2.50
N LEU A 194 -0.15 -2.72 1.96
CA LEU A 194 0.43 -1.42 2.27
C LEU A 194 -0.15 -0.39 1.31
N HIS A 195 -0.75 0.69 1.82
CA HIS A 195 -1.42 1.71 1.00
C HIS A 195 -1.28 3.13 1.57
N CYS A 196 -1.83 4.13 0.90
CA CYS A 196 -1.80 5.51 1.36
C CYS A 196 -2.77 5.76 2.53
N PHE A 197 -2.44 6.69 3.45
CA PHE A 197 -3.42 7.15 4.44
C PHE A 197 -4.71 7.60 3.77
N GLY A 198 -5.84 7.25 4.36
CA GLY A 198 -7.11 7.92 4.10
C GLY A 198 -7.26 9.17 4.98
N PRO A 199 -7.89 10.25 4.49
CA PRO A 199 -7.97 11.52 5.22
C PRO A 199 -8.84 11.48 6.49
N GLN A 200 -9.58 10.41 6.71
CA GLN A 200 -10.71 10.41 7.65
C GLN A 200 -10.56 9.48 8.86
N LYS A 201 -9.60 8.54 8.86
CA LYS A 201 -9.55 7.49 9.88
C LYS A 201 -8.12 7.15 10.27
N PRO A 202 -7.78 7.15 11.58
CA PRO A 202 -6.46 6.76 12.07
C PRO A 202 -6.35 5.23 12.25
N TRP A 203 -6.89 4.46 11.32
CA TRP A 203 -6.91 3.00 11.30
C TRP A 203 -7.28 2.47 9.91
N THR A 204 -7.10 1.16 9.70
CA THR A 204 -7.43 0.43 8.47
C THR A 204 -8.40 -0.72 8.74
N GLY A 205 -8.85 -1.40 7.69
CA GLY A 205 -9.60 -2.66 7.80
C GLY A 205 -8.75 -3.89 8.16
N GLY A 206 -7.43 -3.74 8.21
CA GLY A 206 -6.44 -4.81 8.40
C GLY A 206 -5.13 -4.50 7.68
N CYS A 207 -5.15 -3.61 6.72
CA CYS A 207 -3.99 -3.14 5.97
C CYS A 207 -2.99 -2.36 6.84
N VAL A 208 -1.86 -2.01 6.25
CA VAL A 208 -0.91 -1.02 6.77
C VAL A 208 -1.03 0.25 5.93
N ALA A 209 -1.17 1.41 6.58
CA ALA A 209 -1.27 2.69 5.89
C ALA A 209 -0.13 3.65 6.26
N VAL A 210 0.41 4.34 5.25
CA VAL A 210 1.49 5.33 5.39
C VAL A 210 1.17 6.61 4.60
N PRO A 211 1.83 7.75 4.87
CA PRO A 211 1.66 8.95 4.05
C PRO A 211 1.97 8.68 2.58
N LYS A 212 1.26 9.34 1.66
CA LYS A 212 1.39 9.13 0.21
C LYS A 212 2.81 9.38 -0.32
N ASP A 213 3.49 10.39 0.18
CA ASP A 213 4.88 10.69 -0.20
C ASP A 213 5.85 9.59 0.26
N VAL A 214 5.59 9.00 1.43
CA VAL A 214 6.32 7.83 1.93
C VAL A 214 6.01 6.61 1.07
N MET A 215 4.73 6.37 0.73
CA MET A 215 4.34 5.25 -0.15
C MET A 215 5.07 5.32 -1.49
N LEU A 216 5.15 6.51 -2.10
CA LEU A 216 5.90 6.73 -3.34
C LEU A 216 7.39 6.38 -3.21
N ARG A 217 8.00 6.70 -2.06
CA ARG A 217 9.39 6.33 -1.79
C ARG A 217 9.54 4.82 -1.64
N VAL A 218 8.64 4.17 -0.91
CA VAL A 218 8.62 2.70 -0.78
C VAL A 218 8.52 2.05 -2.15
N MET A 219 7.54 2.45 -2.98
CA MET A 219 7.33 1.89 -4.33
C MET A 219 8.60 1.96 -5.20
N ARG A 220 9.34 3.07 -5.12
CA ARG A 220 10.57 3.28 -5.91
C ARG A 220 11.79 2.55 -5.36
N SER A 221 11.74 2.10 -4.11
CA SER A 221 12.88 1.49 -3.42
C SER A 221 12.70 0.00 -3.15
N VAL A 222 11.45 -0.50 -3.14
CA VAL A 222 11.17 -1.89 -2.78
C VAL A 222 11.74 -2.85 -3.82
N ARG A 223 12.42 -3.89 -3.35
CA ARG A 223 12.92 -4.97 -4.20
C ARG A 223 12.03 -6.20 -4.10
N ALA A 224 12.06 -7.06 -5.10
CA ALA A 224 11.29 -8.31 -5.13
C ALA A 224 11.64 -9.27 -3.97
N ASP A 225 12.86 -9.14 -3.40
CA ASP A 225 13.34 -9.92 -2.26
C ASP A 225 13.07 -9.25 -0.90
N CYS A 226 12.41 -8.08 -0.88
CA CYS A 226 12.09 -7.37 0.36
C CYS A 226 11.23 -8.23 1.28
N VAL A 227 11.70 -8.40 2.52
CA VAL A 227 10.95 -9.12 3.56
C VAL A 227 10.17 -8.14 4.40
N VAL A 228 8.87 -8.39 4.55
CA VAL A 228 7.96 -7.63 5.40
C VAL A 228 7.86 -8.30 6.76
N VAL A 229 8.13 -7.55 7.82
CA VAL A 229 8.03 -8.03 9.21
C VAL A 229 6.98 -7.20 9.93
N ILE A 230 5.94 -7.82 10.43
CA ILE A 230 4.87 -7.18 11.21
C ILE A 230 4.83 -7.81 12.60
N ASP A 231 5.04 -7.02 13.64
CA ASP A 231 4.85 -7.43 15.03
C ASP A 231 4.71 -6.19 15.92
N THR A 232 4.54 -6.39 17.22
CA THR A 232 4.58 -5.29 18.18
C THR A 232 6.01 -4.80 18.37
N PHE A 233 6.12 -3.52 18.70
CA PHE A 233 7.38 -2.86 19.02
C PHE A 233 8.19 -3.64 20.08
N GLU A 234 7.51 -4.11 21.12
CA GLU A 234 8.10 -4.90 22.19
C GLU A 234 8.68 -6.23 21.70
N ARG A 235 7.92 -7.01 20.90
CA ARG A 235 8.35 -8.33 20.41
C ARG A 235 9.49 -8.25 19.40
N LEU A 236 9.57 -7.15 18.65
CA LEU A 236 10.69 -6.86 17.75
C LEU A 236 11.97 -6.52 18.53
N GLY A 237 11.88 -6.32 19.86
CA GLY A 237 12.99 -5.82 20.66
C GLY A 237 13.36 -4.39 20.34
N ALA A 238 12.43 -3.65 19.73
CA ALA A 238 12.65 -2.27 19.36
C ALA A 238 12.72 -1.38 20.62
N SER A 239 13.58 -0.37 20.58
CA SER A 239 13.73 0.65 21.61
C SER A 239 13.80 2.03 20.96
N TRP A 240 13.30 3.02 21.65
CA TRP A 240 13.35 4.42 21.24
C TRP A 240 14.76 4.98 21.36
#